data_475af9ec720a717ecb6f9ffb9884218f
#
_entry.id   475af9ec720a717ecb6f9ffb9884218f
#
_cell.length_a   1.000
_cell.length_b   1.000
_cell.length_c   1.000
_cell.angle_alpha   90.00
_cell.angle_beta   90.00
_cell.angle_gamma   90.00
#
_symmetry.space_group_name_H-M   'P 1'
#
loop_
_entity.id
_entity.type
_entity.pdbx_description
1 polymer ?
#
loop_
_entity_poly.entity_id
_entity_poly.type
_entity_poly.pdbx_seq_one_letter_code
_entity_poly.pdbx_strand_id
1 'polypeptide(L)'
;MDAVLTLSPTVGIQAACDHLAVARASLYRQRPTFGPLAAPPGPAAIPSIPTKPARALSTDERAGVLGVLHAERFQDRAPAAIQATLLDEGQYLCSTRTMYRILEQAGELHERRRQLVHPPYQKPELLATAPNQLWSWDITKLRGPVKWTYFYLYVILDVFTRYVTGWMVANRESAELATRLIEATVLQHNVPPGQLNIHADRGRVMLSKPVAFLMSDLGVTKTHSRPYVSDDNPYSESQFRTLKYRPDFPDRFGCLPDARAFCQQFFAWYHDEHRHSGLGLLTPAMVHFGHAPNVLAQRQIVLDAAYLAHPERFVRRPPTTLPLPLEVWINKPVRPKTEPESH
;
A
#
# COMPACT_ATOMS: atom_id res chain seq x y z
N MET A 1 3.01 -30.08 16.07
CA MET A 1 3.93 -29.20 16.81
C MET A 1 3.78 -29.39 18.32
N ASP A 2 2.57 -29.38 18.84
CA ASP A 2 2.31 -29.59 20.29
C ASP A 2 2.83 -30.96 20.77
N ALA A 3 2.68 -32.01 19.97
CA ALA A 3 3.23 -33.33 20.28
C ALA A 3 4.77 -33.34 20.44
N VAL A 4 5.50 -32.52 19.67
CA VAL A 4 6.98 -32.37 19.85
C VAL A 4 7.30 -31.67 21.15
N LEU A 5 6.53 -30.64 21.53
CA LEU A 5 6.71 -29.91 22.79
C LEU A 5 6.38 -30.76 24.02
N THR A 6 5.37 -31.67 23.91
CA THR A 6 5.00 -32.60 24.97
C THR A 6 6.03 -33.69 25.20
N LEU A 7 6.66 -34.18 24.13
CA LEU A 7 7.67 -35.25 24.21
C LEU A 7 9.08 -34.73 24.52
N SER A 8 9.38 -33.48 24.15
CA SER A 8 10.72 -32.90 24.28
C SER A 8 11.33 -32.89 25.67
N PRO A 9 10.56 -32.75 26.78
CA PRO A 9 11.10 -32.88 28.15
C PRO A 9 11.62 -34.26 28.50
N THR A 10 11.06 -35.31 27.87
CA THR A 10 11.37 -36.70 28.18
C THR A 10 12.48 -37.27 27.31
N VAL A 11 12.48 -36.97 26.01
CA VAL A 11 13.41 -37.60 25.05
C VAL A 11 14.35 -36.62 24.37
N GLY A 12 14.24 -35.32 24.65
CA GLY A 12 15.02 -34.26 24.04
C GLY A 12 14.39 -33.78 22.71
N ILE A 13 14.62 -32.49 22.39
CA ILE A 13 14.00 -31.83 21.23
C ILE A 13 14.40 -32.52 19.90
N GLN A 14 15.63 -32.98 19.76
CA GLN A 14 16.09 -33.62 18.54
C GLN A 14 15.38 -34.96 18.29
N ALA A 15 15.38 -35.83 19.29
CA ALA A 15 14.73 -37.15 19.20
C ALA A 15 13.21 -37.00 18.99
N ALA A 16 12.54 -36.07 19.68
CA ALA A 16 11.13 -35.78 19.48
C ALA A 16 10.80 -35.29 18.08
N CYS A 17 11.64 -34.44 17.47
CA CYS A 17 11.49 -33.97 16.09
C CYS A 17 11.67 -35.09 15.07
N ASP A 18 12.69 -35.94 15.28
CA ASP A 18 13.01 -37.06 14.38
C ASP A 18 11.89 -38.10 14.39
N HIS A 19 11.37 -38.48 15.57
CA HIS A 19 10.28 -39.44 15.70
C HIS A 19 8.94 -38.95 15.14
N LEU A 20 8.70 -37.64 15.16
CA LEU A 20 7.45 -37.07 14.66
C LEU A 20 7.58 -36.47 13.23
N ALA A 21 8.72 -36.73 12.55
CA ALA A 21 9.04 -36.23 11.21
C ALA A 21 8.84 -34.70 11.05
N VAL A 22 9.12 -33.92 12.11
CA VAL A 22 9.02 -32.48 12.13
C VAL A 22 10.39 -31.83 11.99
N ALA A 23 10.60 -30.99 10.95
CA ALA A 23 11.86 -30.29 10.79
C ALA A 23 12.14 -29.36 11.98
N ARG A 24 13.30 -29.55 12.63
CA ARG A 24 13.74 -28.76 13.80
C ARG A 24 13.70 -27.24 13.57
N ALA A 25 14.04 -26.81 12.35
CA ALA A 25 13.99 -25.40 11.94
C ALA A 25 12.55 -24.83 11.99
N SER A 26 11.53 -25.66 11.76
CA SER A 26 10.11 -25.23 11.84
C SER A 26 9.66 -25.04 13.29
N LEU A 27 10.17 -25.86 14.23
CA LEU A 27 9.90 -25.69 15.66
C LEU A 27 10.50 -24.37 16.18
N TYR A 28 11.72 -24.05 15.81
CA TYR A 28 12.38 -22.80 16.24
C TYR A 28 11.80 -21.54 15.60
N ARG A 29 11.26 -21.61 14.39
CA ARG A 29 10.56 -20.47 13.75
C ARG A 29 9.24 -20.11 14.39
N GLN A 30 8.57 -21.07 15.01
CA GLN A 30 7.29 -20.85 15.72
C GLN A 30 7.44 -20.54 17.22
N ARG A 31 8.65 -20.61 17.74
CA ARG A 31 8.97 -20.39 19.18
C ARG A 31 8.74 -18.96 19.71
N PRO A 32 8.65 -17.87 18.91
CA PRO A 32 8.37 -16.53 19.46
C PRO A 32 6.97 -16.36 20.07
N THR A 33 6.06 -17.29 19.84
CA THR A 33 4.69 -17.23 20.36
C THR A 33 4.48 -17.93 21.72
N PHE A 34 5.46 -18.69 22.19
CA PHE A 34 5.41 -19.29 23.52
C PHE A 34 6.46 -18.66 24.41
N GLY A 35 6.03 -17.80 25.32
CA GLY A 35 6.88 -17.30 26.40
C GLY A 35 7.56 -18.45 27.17
N PRO A 36 8.67 -18.23 27.85
CA PRO A 36 9.33 -19.26 28.64
C PRO A 36 8.34 -19.81 29.64
N LEU A 37 8.19 -21.14 29.69
CA LEU A 37 7.50 -21.83 30.79
C LEU A 37 8.02 -21.25 32.10
N ALA A 38 7.11 -20.69 32.89
CA ALA A 38 7.43 -20.15 34.18
C ALA A 38 8.10 -21.26 35.03
N ALA A 39 9.39 -21.09 35.28
CA ALA A 39 10.07 -21.84 36.30
C ALA A 39 9.42 -21.47 37.66
N PRO A 40 9.33 -22.40 38.59
CA PRO A 40 8.81 -22.10 39.93
C PRO A 40 9.63 -20.96 40.55
N PRO A 41 9.02 -20.02 41.32
CA PRO A 41 9.71 -18.88 41.87
C PRO A 41 10.83 -19.34 42.80
N GLY A 42 12.06 -19.30 42.29
CA GLY A 42 13.25 -19.37 43.11
C GLY A 42 13.44 -18.05 43.86
N PRO A 43 14.20 -18.04 44.94
CA PRO A 43 14.42 -16.84 45.75
C PRO A 43 14.90 -15.70 44.85
N ALA A 44 14.30 -14.52 45.07
CA ALA A 44 14.53 -13.32 44.26
C ALA A 44 16.04 -13.09 44.03
N ALA A 45 16.45 -13.20 42.75
CA ALA A 45 17.80 -12.89 42.36
C ALA A 45 18.05 -11.40 42.63
N ILE A 46 19.01 -11.09 43.48
CA ILE A 46 19.54 -9.74 43.67
C ILE A 46 19.95 -9.22 42.28
N PRO A 47 19.50 -8.04 41.86
CA PRO A 47 19.90 -7.50 40.55
C PRO A 47 21.42 -7.39 40.49
N SER A 48 22.05 -8.24 39.72
CA SER A 48 23.50 -8.15 39.50
C SER A 48 23.76 -6.83 38.78
N ILE A 49 24.46 -5.91 39.45
CA ILE A 49 25.04 -4.73 38.82
C ILE A 49 25.92 -5.22 37.68
N PRO A 50 25.69 -4.81 36.40
CA PRO A 50 26.50 -5.28 35.30
C PRO A 50 27.96 -4.84 35.53
N THR A 51 28.79 -5.78 35.90
CA THR A 51 30.22 -5.54 36.05
C THR A 51 30.79 -5.13 34.70
N LYS A 52 31.36 -3.91 34.60
CA LYS A 52 32.04 -3.44 33.40
C LYS A 52 33.11 -4.47 33.01
N PRO A 53 33.17 -4.96 31.75
CA PRO A 53 34.22 -5.84 31.30
C PRO A 53 35.59 -5.20 31.57
N ALA A 54 36.59 -6.01 32.00
CA ALA A 54 37.93 -5.51 32.31
C ALA A 54 38.60 -4.73 31.17
N ARG A 55 38.17 -4.96 29.92
CA ARG A 55 38.64 -4.26 28.71
C ARG A 55 37.84 -3.00 28.33
N ALA A 56 36.85 -2.58 29.15
CA ALA A 56 36.04 -1.40 28.85
C ALA A 56 36.83 -0.14 29.26
N LEU A 57 36.82 0.87 28.39
CA LEU A 57 37.38 2.17 28.69
C LEU A 57 36.68 2.77 29.93
N SER A 58 37.48 3.38 30.80
CA SER A 58 37.00 4.17 31.94
C SER A 58 36.25 5.42 31.45
N THR A 59 35.58 6.09 32.37
CA THR A 59 34.85 7.35 32.06
C THR A 59 35.83 8.43 31.59
N ASP A 60 36.99 8.53 32.24
CA ASP A 60 38.02 9.54 31.91
C ASP A 60 38.69 9.26 30.55
N GLU A 61 38.99 7.98 30.26
CA GLU A 61 39.48 7.59 28.94
C GLU A 61 38.47 7.90 27.82
N ARG A 62 37.17 7.68 28.04
CA ARG A 62 36.14 8.05 27.08
C ARG A 62 36.04 9.56 26.88
N ALA A 63 36.10 10.34 27.95
CA ALA A 63 36.12 11.80 27.88
C ALA A 63 37.37 12.29 27.12
N GLY A 64 38.52 11.67 27.34
CA GLY A 64 39.76 11.95 26.61
C GLY A 64 39.62 11.67 25.11
N VAL A 65 39.04 10.50 24.74
CA VAL A 65 38.78 10.17 23.33
C VAL A 65 37.83 11.19 22.69
N LEU A 66 36.75 11.56 23.38
CA LEU A 66 35.80 12.56 22.88
C LEU A 66 36.42 13.94 22.70
N GLY A 67 37.26 14.36 23.66
CA GLY A 67 38.02 15.61 23.54
C GLY A 67 38.98 15.65 22.34
N VAL A 68 39.62 14.52 22.02
CA VAL A 68 40.46 14.41 20.82
C VAL A 68 39.60 14.44 19.55
N LEU A 69 38.45 13.77 19.53
CA LEU A 69 37.51 13.81 18.38
C LEU A 69 36.96 15.22 18.11
N HIS A 70 36.84 16.06 19.15
CA HIS A 70 36.40 17.44 19.06
C HIS A 70 37.51 18.44 18.81
N ALA A 71 38.77 17.99 18.79
CA ALA A 71 39.91 18.90 18.52
C ALA A 71 39.73 19.57 17.15
N GLU A 72 40.00 20.88 17.05
CA GLU A 72 39.85 21.69 15.85
C GLU A 72 40.48 21.04 14.60
N ARG A 73 41.64 20.40 14.76
CA ARG A 73 42.34 19.65 13.68
C ARG A 73 41.58 18.41 13.16
N PHE A 74 40.57 17.92 13.87
CA PHE A 74 39.82 16.69 13.58
C PHE A 74 38.33 16.90 13.32
N GLN A 75 37.83 18.12 13.46
CA GLN A 75 36.40 18.46 13.46
C GLN A 75 35.63 17.94 12.24
N ASP A 76 36.24 17.89 11.06
CA ASP A 76 35.63 17.40 9.81
C ASP A 76 36.10 16.03 9.34
N ARG A 77 36.89 15.31 10.18
CA ARG A 77 37.49 14.03 9.79
C ARG A 77 36.68 12.84 10.31
N ALA A 78 36.64 11.80 9.51
CA ALA A 78 36.04 10.53 9.94
C ALA A 78 36.89 9.87 11.02
N PRO A 79 36.31 9.17 12.03
CA PRO A 79 37.04 8.46 13.09
C PRO A 79 38.14 7.53 12.59
N ALA A 80 37.98 6.90 11.43
CA ALA A 80 39.03 6.07 10.82
C ALA A 80 40.26 6.89 10.39
N ALA A 81 40.07 8.08 9.83
CA ALA A 81 41.15 8.98 9.45
C ALA A 81 41.85 9.57 10.68
N ILE A 82 41.09 9.88 11.73
CA ILE A 82 41.63 10.34 13.02
C ILE A 82 42.50 9.25 13.65
N GLN A 83 42.02 8.00 13.71
CA GLN A 83 42.78 6.88 14.24
C GLN A 83 44.11 6.68 13.47
N ALA A 84 44.06 6.73 12.14
CA ALA A 84 45.26 6.60 11.31
C ALA A 84 46.28 7.73 11.61
N THR A 85 45.82 8.99 11.69
CA THR A 85 46.67 10.13 12.03
C THR A 85 47.31 9.97 13.42
N LEU A 86 46.53 9.53 14.43
CA LEU A 86 47.03 9.30 15.77
C LEU A 86 48.08 8.16 15.81
N LEU A 87 47.87 7.11 15.02
CA LEU A 87 48.84 6.02 14.89
C LEU A 87 50.15 6.51 14.25
N ASP A 88 50.09 7.36 13.24
CA ASP A 88 51.25 7.97 12.62
C ASP A 88 52.01 8.87 13.61
N GLU A 89 51.28 9.48 14.56
CA GLU A 89 51.85 10.27 15.68
C GLU A 89 52.33 9.40 16.87
N GLY A 90 52.23 8.06 16.75
CA GLY A 90 52.66 7.13 17.81
C GLY A 90 51.64 7.00 18.95
N GLN A 91 50.39 7.43 18.77
CA GLN A 91 49.35 7.39 19.78
C GLN A 91 48.23 6.38 19.41
N TYR A 92 47.85 5.53 20.37
CA TYR A 92 46.70 4.66 20.24
C TYR A 92 45.73 4.89 21.40
N LEU A 93 44.52 5.38 21.09
CA LEU A 93 43.49 5.62 22.10
C LEU A 93 42.50 4.44 22.20
N CYS A 94 41.90 4.09 21.11
CA CYS A 94 40.96 2.99 21.00
C CYS A 94 40.68 2.62 19.53
N SER A 95 39.91 1.55 19.29
CA SER A 95 39.49 1.17 17.93
C SER A 95 38.55 2.17 17.32
N THR A 96 38.54 2.31 15.98
CA THR A 96 37.55 3.11 15.22
C THR A 96 36.10 2.81 15.62
N ARG A 97 35.77 1.53 15.84
CA ARG A 97 34.43 1.13 16.29
C ARG A 97 34.10 1.69 17.69
N THR A 98 35.08 1.81 18.57
CA THR A 98 34.88 2.42 19.88
C THR A 98 34.67 3.92 19.77
N MET A 99 35.40 4.62 18.89
CA MET A 99 35.21 6.04 18.59
C MET A 99 33.78 6.29 18.10
N TYR A 100 33.26 5.49 17.15
CA TYR A 100 31.89 5.60 16.70
C TYR A 100 30.87 5.40 17.82
N ARG A 101 31.06 4.42 18.72
CA ARG A 101 30.16 4.22 19.88
C ARG A 101 30.16 5.37 20.87
N ILE A 102 31.31 6.04 21.04
CA ILE A 102 31.42 7.22 21.91
C ILE A 102 30.65 8.38 21.29
N LEU A 103 30.79 8.64 19.98
CA LEU A 103 30.03 9.68 19.26
C LEU A 103 28.53 9.39 19.25
N GLU A 104 28.13 8.13 19.11
CA GLU A 104 26.74 7.71 19.20
C GLU A 104 26.14 7.99 20.56
N GLN A 105 26.88 7.68 21.64
CA GLN A 105 26.46 7.99 23.02
C GLN A 105 26.41 9.49 23.31
N ALA A 106 27.23 10.30 22.64
CA ALA A 106 27.20 11.75 22.70
C ALA A 106 26.09 12.37 21.82
N GLY A 107 25.37 11.56 21.02
CA GLY A 107 24.31 12.04 20.12
C GLY A 107 24.84 12.75 18.87
N GLU A 108 26.12 12.57 18.54
CA GLU A 108 26.81 13.30 17.46
C GLU A 108 26.95 12.48 16.17
N LEU A 109 26.45 11.25 16.15
CA LEU A 109 26.45 10.38 14.98
C LEU A 109 25.23 10.69 14.13
N HIS A 110 25.39 11.62 13.18
CA HIS A 110 24.35 11.92 12.20
C HIS A 110 24.70 11.30 10.85
N GLU A 111 23.77 10.54 10.26
CA GLU A 111 23.92 10.09 8.88
C GLU A 111 23.95 11.30 7.94
N ARG A 112 25.06 11.54 7.23
CA ARG A 112 25.19 12.64 6.25
C ARG A 112 24.09 12.63 5.18
N ARG A 113 23.41 11.51 4.96
CA ARG A 113 22.30 11.36 4.00
C ARG A 113 20.93 11.66 4.57
N ARG A 114 20.81 11.91 5.88
CA ARG A 114 19.54 12.25 6.55
C ARG A 114 19.22 13.74 6.52
N GLN A 115 19.57 14.45 5.47
CA GLN A 115 19.36 15.90 5.37
C GLN A 115 17.87 16.28 5.20
N LEU A 116 16.98 15.35 4.88
CA LEU A 116 15.54 15.59 4.80
C LEU A 116 14.80 14.43 5.46
N VAL A 117 14.46 14.58 6.73
CA VAL A 117 13.38 13.79 7.32
C VAL A 117 12.10 14.32 6.70
N HIS A 118 11.63 13.65 5.64
CA HIS A 118 10.29 13.95 5.13
C HIS A 118 9.30 13.68 6.26
N PRO A 119 8.39 14.61 6.55
CA PRO A 119 7.31 14.33 7.47
C PRO A 119 6.55 13.10 6.99
N PRO A 120 6.00 12.26 7.90
CA PRO A 120 5.24 11.10 7.50
C PRO A 120 4.12 11.54 6.57
N TYR A 121 4.07 10.94 5.37
CA TYR A 121 3.01 11.24 4.41
C TYR A 121 1.66 10.88 5.00
N GLN A 122 0.77 11.85 5.02
CA GLN A 122 -0.60 11.62 5.46
C GLN A 122 -1.30 10.71 4.44
N LYS A 123 -2.07 9.77 4.96
CA LYS A 123 -2.89 8.87 4.15
C LYS A 123 -3.97 9.70 3.45
N PRO A 124 -4.09 9.66 2.11
CA PRO A 124 -5.16 10.39 1.43
C PRO A 124 -6.50 9.75 1.78
N GLU A 125 -7.41 10.51 2.38
CA GLU A 125 -8.77 10.11 2.72
C GLU A 125 -9.71 10.83 1.76
N LEU A 126 -10.25 10.09 0.78
CA LEU A 126 -11.06 10.67 -0.28
C LEU A 126 -12.43 10.01 -0.31
N LEU A 127 -13.47 10.82 -0.34
CA LEU A 127 -14.88 10.43 -0.35
C LEU A 127 -15.54 10.77 -1.68
N ALA A 128 -16.35 9.84 -2.18
CA ALA A 128 -17.33 10.08 -3.24
C ALA A 128 -18.71 9.62 -2.76
N THR A 129 -19.72 10.45 -2.94
CA THR A 129 -21.14 10.20 -2.65
C THR A 129 -22.01 10.25 -3.89
N ALA A 130 -21.45 10.68 -5.02
CA ALA A 130 -22.11 10.78 -6.30
C ALA A 130 -21.12 10.57 -7.46
N PRO A 131 -21.61 10.31 -8.69
CA PRO A 131 -20.78 10.28 -9.88
C PRO A 131 -19.99 11.59 -10.09
N ASN A 132 -18.81 11.49 -10.69
CA ASN A 132 -17.97 12.62 -11.09
C ASN A 132 -17.47 13.52 -9.93
N GLN A 133 -17.38 12.98 -8.71
CA GLN A 133 -16.74 13.64 -7.57
C GLN A 133 -15.31 13.19 -7.35
N LEU A 134 -15.03 11.92 -7.63
CA LEU A 134 -13.70 11.32 -7.44
C LEU A 134 -13.41 10.35 -8.56
N TRP A 135 -12.35 10.66 -9.32
CA TRP A 135 -11.83 9.75 -10.33
C TRP A 135 -10.50 9.16 -9.89
N SER A 136 -10.29 7.88 -10.18
CA SER A 136 -9.02 7.19 -10.08
C SER A 136 -8.40 7.11 -11.47
N TRP A 137 -7.14 7.54 -11.60
CA TRP A 137 -6.43 7.50 -12.87
C TRP A 137 -5.14 6.69 -12.74
N ASP A 138 -4.94 5.80 -13.72
CA ASP A 138 -3.72 4.98 -13.79
C ASP A 138 -3.40 4.53 -15.20
N ILE A 139 -2.16 4.09 -15.42
CA ILE A 139 -1.64 3.62 -16.70
C ILE A 139 -1.09 2.20 -16.52
N THR A 140 -1.57 1.27 -17.34
CA THR A 140 -1.04 -0.10 -17.33
C THR A 140 -0.42 -0.48 -18.66
N LYS A 141 0.56 -1.39 -18.60
CA LYS A 141 1.25 -1.93 -19.79
C LYS A 141 0.50 -3.13 -20.34
N LEU A 142 0.29 -3.13 -21.65
CA LEU A 142 -0.15 -4.25 -22.46
C LEU A 142 1.06 -4.77 -23.24
N ARG A 143 1.31 -6.08 -23.23
CA ARG A 143 2.46 -6.68 -23.91
C ARG A 143 2.30 -6.54 -25.43
N GLY A 144 3.30 -5.98 -26.10
CA GLY A 144 3.37 -5.88 -27.55
C GLY A 144 3.84 -7.15 -28.22
N PRO A 145 3.97 -7.14 -29.56
CA PRO A 145 4.24 -8.35 -30.36
C PRO A 145 5.60 -8.99 -30.06
N VAL A 146 6.58 -8.19 -29.72
CA VAL A 146 7.95 -8.66 -29.44
C VAL A 146 8.24 -8.53 -27.94
N LYS A 147 9.08 -9.41 -27.40
CA LYS A 147 9.55 -9.34 -26.01
C LYS A 147 10.11 -7.94 -25.72
N TRP A 148 9.69 -7.37 -24.56
CA TRP A 148 10.07 -6.01 -24.12
C TRP A 148 9.41 -4.86 -24.87
N THR A 149 8.48 -5.11 -25.79
CA THR A 149 7.62 -4.07 -26.35
C THR A 149 6.30 -3.98 -25.59
N TYR A 150 5.76 -2.75 -25.47
CA TYR A 150 4.54 -2.52 -24.71
C TYR A 150 3.69 -1.45 -25.39
N PHE A 151 2.37 -1.61 -25.32
CA PHE A 151 1.40 -0.55 -25.46
C PHE A 151 0.98 -0.08 -24.05
N TYR A 152 0.50 1.13 -23.95
CA TYR A 152 0.14 1.76 -22.68
C TYR A 152 -1.34 2.09 -22.69
N LEU A 153 -2.08 1.45 -21.78
CA LEU A 153 -3.50 1.71 -21.58
C LEU A 153 -3.66 2.70 -20.44
N TYR A 154 -4.17 3.87 -20.76
CA TYR A 154 -4.55 4.93 -19.82
C TYR A 154 -6.01 4.73 -19.46
N VAL A 155 -6.37 4.78 -18.19
CA VAL A 155 -7.74 4.62 -17.72
C VAL A 155 -8.07 5.67 -16.68
N ILE A 156 -9.21 6.33 -16.82
CA ILE A 156 -9.83 7.19 -15.84
C ILE A 156 -11.13 6.50 -15.40
N LEU A 157 -11.23 6.17 -14.11
CA LEU A 157 -12.32 5.43 -13.51
C LEU A 157 -13.06 6.31 -12.49
N ASP A 158 -14.36 6.44 -12.60
CA ASP A 158 -15.18 7.03 -11.54
C ASP A 158 -15.24 6.09 -10.33
N VAL A 159 -14.78 6.57 -9.17
CA VAL A 159 -14.65 5.75 -7.96
C VAL A 159 -16.01 5.38 -7.38
N PHE A 160 -17.04 6.22 -7.50
CA PHE A 160 -18.38 5.93 -6.99
C PHE A 160 -19.10 4.88 -7.82
N THR A 161 -19.09 5.03 -9.14
CA THR A 161 -19.86 4.20 -10.08
C THR A 161 -19.06 3.04 -10.67
N ARG A 162 -17.73 3.01 -10.54
CA ARG A 162 -16.82 2.11 -11.25
C ARG A 162 -16.84 2.27 -12.77
N TYR A 163 -17.54 3.26 -13.30
CA TYR A 163 -17.58 3.54 -14.73
C TYR A 163 -16.25 4.10 -15.21
N VAL A 164 -15.72 3.57 -16.31
CA VAL A 164 -14.52 4.11 -16.96
C VAL A 164 -14.96 5.31 -17.78
N THR A 165 -14.70 6.50 -17.25
CA THR A 165 -15.11 7.77 -17.86
C THR A 165 -14.26 8.13 -19.06
N GLY A 166 -12.99 7.69 -19.08
CA GLY A 166 -12.08 7.91 -20.20
C GLY A 166 -11.00 6.84 -20.28
N TRP A 167 -10.63 6.45 -21.49
CA TRP A 167 -9.51 5.56 -21.72
C TRP A 167 -8.88 5.78 -23.10
N MET A 168 -7.62 5.40 -23.23
CA MET A 168 -6.93 5.34 -24.53
C MET A 168 -5.78 4.35 -24.49
N VAL A 169 -5.40 3.81 -25.66
CA VAL A 169 -4.18 3.01 -25.83
C VAL A 169 -3.19 3.77 -26.72
N ALA A 170 -1.94 3.85 -26.25
CA ALA A 170 -0.85 4.56 -26.92
C ALA A 170 0.43 3.72 -26.98
N ASN A 171 1.38 4.14 -27.85
CA ASN A 171 2.69 3.50 -27.96
C ASN A 171 3.69 3.91 -26.87
N ARG A 172 3.40 4.94 -26.12
CA ARG A 172 4.29 5.50 -25.09
C ARG A 172 3.52 6.13 -23.95
N GLU A 173 4.14 6.22 -22.79
CA GLU A 173 3.69 7.09 -21.72
C GLU A 173 4.14 8.53 -22.00
N SER A 174 3.21 9.47 -21.96
CA SER A 174 3.45 10.89 -22.24
C SER A 174 2.51 11.78 -21.45
N ALA A 175 3.04 12.85 -20.86
CA ALA A 175 2.25 13.87 -20.20
C ALA A 175 1.26 14.56 -21.15
N GLU A 176 1.65 14.77 -22.38
CA GLU A 176 0.80 15.36 -23.44
C GLU A 176 -0.42 14.48 -23.73
N LEU A 177 -0.22 13.17 -23.84
CA LEU A 177 -1.33 12.23 -24.05
C LEU A 177 -2.27 12.19 -22.83
N ALA A 178 -1.71 12.24 -21.63
CA ALA A 178 -2.47 12.30 -20.40
C ALA A 178 -3.31 13.58 -20.29
N THR A 179 -2.75 14.74 -20.58
CA THR A 179 -3.49 16.02 -20.57
C THR A 179 -4.65 15.99 -21.56
N ARG A 180 -4.43 15.53 -22.80
CA ARG A 180 -5.50 15.40 -23.81
C ARG A 180 -6.62 14.47 -23.34
N LEU A 181 -6.28 13.32 -22.74
CA LEU A 181 -7.29 12.38 -22.25
C LEU A 181 -8.10 13.00 -21.09
N ILE A 182 -7.45 13.61 -20.11
CA ILE A 182 -8.11 14.22 -18.96
C ILE A 182 -9.03 15.34 -19.40
N GLU A 183 -8.53 16.26 -20.24
CA GLU A 183 -9.29 17.38 -20.79
C GLU A 183 -10.54 16.89 -21.53
N ALA A 184 -10.34 15.98 -22.49
CA ALA A 184 -11.46 15.40 -23.25
C ALA A 184 -12.48 14.71 -22.36
N THR A 185 -12.03 13.99 -21.33
CA THR A 185 -12.94 13.28 -20.41
C THR A 185 -13.73 14.25 -19.53
N VAL A 186 -13.09 15.29 -18.98
CA VAL A 186 -13.78 16.31 -18.15
C VAL A 186 -14.84 17.05 -18.98
N LEU A 187 -14.51 17.43 -20.23
CA LEU A 187 -15.44 18.07 -21.14
C LEU A 187 -16.59 17.14 -21.52
N GLN A 188 -16.32 15.89 -21.87
CA GLN A 188 -17.33 14.90 -22.26
C GLN A 188 -18.36 14.66 -21.17
N HIS A 189 -17.93 14.62 -19.91
CA HIS A 189 -18.80 14.39 -18.75
C HIS A 189 -19.38 15.68 -18.16
N ASN A 190 -19.12 16.85 -18.77
CA ASN A 190 -19.60 18.16 -18.32
C ASN A 190 -19.35 18.40 -16.82
N VAL A 191 -18.16 18.04 -16.33
CA VAL A 191 -17.84 18.17 -14.90
C VAL A 191 -17.59 19.64 -14.54
N PRO A 192 -18.35 20.21 -13.58
CA PRO A 192 -18.15 21.58 -13.16
C PRO A 192 -16.77 21.79 -12.48
N PRO A 193 -16.13 22.95 -12.68
CA PRO A 193 -14.92 23.29 -11.93
C PRO A 193 -15.13 23.23 -10.41
N GLY A 194 -14.15 22.72 -9.68
CA GLY A 194 -14.19 22.61 -8.22
C GLY A 194 -14.91 21.38 -7.65
N GLN A 195 -15.60 20.58 -8.49
CA GLN A 195 -16.32 19.39 -8.04
C GLN A 195 -15.43 18.13 -8.02
N LEU A 196 -14.54 18.00 -9.00
CA LEU A 196 -13.81 16.76 -9.27
C LEU A 196 -12.47 16.71 -8.52
N ASN A 197 -12.23 15.57 -7.88
CA ASN A 197 -10.91 15.16 -7.41
C ASN A 197 -10.38 14.05 -8.30
N ILE A 198 -9.15 14.15 -8.79
CA ILE A 198 -8.47 13.04 -9.49
C ILE A 198 -7.36 12.51 -8.60
N HIS A 199 -7.47 11.23 -8.28
CA HIS A 199 -6.49 10.48 -7.52
C HIS A 199 -5.65 9.61 -8.46
N ALA A 200 -4.33 9.64 -8.32
CA ALA A 200 -3.40 8.88 -9.14
C ALA A 200 -2.17 8.43 -8.35
N ASP A 201 -1.52 7.41 -8.84
CA ASP A 201 -0.22 7.00 -8.33
C ASP A 201 0.85 8.06 -8.60
N ARG A 202 2.04 7.90 -8.00
CA ARG A 202 3.16 8.84 -8.19
C ARG A 202 3.99 8.54 -9.44
N GLY A 203 3.36 8.08 -10.51
CA GLY A 203 3.99 7.86 -11.79
C GLY A 203 4.57 9.15 -12.40
N ARG A 204 5.61 9.03 -13.22
CA ARG A 204 6.31 10.21 -13.83
C ARG A 204 5.37 11.11 -14.61
N VAL A 205 4.41 10.54 -15.33
CA VAL A 205 3.40 11.28 -16.10
C VAL A 205 2.47 12.02 -15.14
N MET A 206 2.03 11.34 -14.06
CA MET A 206 1.11 11.88 -13.07
C MET A 206 1.70 13.07 -12.30
N LEU A 207 3.01 13.06 -12.04
CA LEU A 207 3.72 14.14 -11.35
C LEU A 207 4.16 15.27 -12.28
N SER A 208 3.91 15.16 -13.59
CA SER A 208 4.40 16.13 -14.57
C SER A 208 3.73 17.52 -14.43
N LYS A 209 4.49 18.56 -14.70
CA LYS A 209 4.01 19.95 -14.68
C LYS A 209 2.83 20.19 -15.63
N PRO A 210 2.84 19.71 -16.90
CA PRO A 210 1.71 19.92 -17.81
C PRO A 210 0.39 19.37 -17.25
N VAL A 211 0.40 18.18 -16.64
CA VAL A 211 -0.80 17.62 -16.01
C VAL A 211 -1.23 18.46 -14.81
N ALA A 212 -0.30 18.96 -13.99
CA ALA A 212 -0.64 19.79 -12.85
C ALA A 212 -1.25 21.14 -13.26
N PHE A 213 -0.72 21.79 -14.30
CA PHE A 213 -1.29 23.03 -14.84
C PHE A 213 -2.68 22.80 -15.43
N LEU A 214 -2.87 21.76 -16.26
CA LEU A 214 -4.19 21.46 -16.82
C LEU A 214 -5.24 21.24 -15.71
N MET A 215 -4.91 20.48 -14.67
CA MET A 215 -5.85 20.24 -13.56
C MET A 215 -6.21 21.54 -12.84
N SER A 216 -5.24 22.43 -12.64
CA SER A 216 -5.49 23.76 -12.09
C SER A 216 -6.42 24.59 -12.97
N ASP A 217 -6.18 24.60 -14.29
CA ASP A 217 -6.99 25.34 -15.27
C ASP A 217 -8.43 24.81 -15.36
N LEU A 218 -8.61 23.50 -15.21
CA LEU A 218 -9.92 22.87 -15.19
C LEU A 218 -10.62 22.97 -13.80
N GLY A 219 -9.95 23.52 -12.79
CA GLY A 219 -10.47 23.53 -11.41
C GLY A 219 -10.57 22.13 -10.79
N VAL A 220 -9.74 21.18 -11.20
CA VAL A 220 -9.72 19.80 -10.72
C VAL A 220 -8.70 19.66 -9.60
N THR A 221 -9.11 19.13 -8.45
CA THR A 221 -8.20 18.85 -7.36
C THR A 221 -7.41 17.57 -7.64
N LYS A 222 -6.09 17.64 -7.50
CA LYS A 222 -5.18 16.52 -7.72
C LYS A 222 -4.68 15.95 -6.41
N THR A 223 -4.77 14.63 -6.27
CA THR A 223 -4.26 13.89 -5.11
C THR A 223 -3.39 12.72 -5.56
N HIS A 224 -2.50 12.24 -4.69
CA HIS A 224 -1.59 11.15 -5.00
C HIS A 224 -1.52 10.11 -3.89
N SER A 225 -1.29 8.86 -4.28
CA SER A 225 -0.89 7.78 -3.39
C SER A 225 0.36 8.15 -2.59
N ARG A 226 0.51 7.59 -1.40
CA ARG A 226 1.76 7.70 -0.62
C ARG A 226 2.91 7.02 -1.38
N PRO A 227 4.17 7.48 -1.23
CA PRO A 227 5.31 6.81 -1.83
C PRO A 227 5.40 5.35 -1.39
N TYR A 228 5.60 4.44 -2.35
CA TYR A 228 5.76 2.99 -2.12
C TYR A 228 4.56 2.29 -1.47
N VAL A 229 3.36 2.87 -1.52
CA VAL A 229 2.12 2.26 -1.04
C VAL A 229 1.19 2.04 -2.23
N SER A 230 1.06 0.78 -2.68
CA SER A 230 0.20 0.41 -3.80
C SER A 230 -1.28 0.48 -3.43
N ASP A 231 -1.63 0.12 -2.19
CA ASP A 231 -3.01 0.02 -1.72
C ASP A 231 -3.78 1.35 -1.68
N ASP A 232 -3.11 2.47 -1.99
CA ASP A 232 -3.74 3.79 -2.02
C ASP A 232 -4.52 4.06 -3.33
N ASN A 233 -4.39 3.21 -4.38
CA ASN A 233 -5.20 3.28 -5.61
C ASN A 233 -5.94 1.97 -5.94
N PRO A 234 -6.76 1.44 -5.01
CA PRO A 234 -7.33 0.09 -5.10
C PRO A 234 -8.32 -0.09 -6.26
N TYR A 235 -8.95 0.99 -6.71
CA TYR A 235 -9.98 0.93 -7.75
C TYR A 235 -9.39 0.71 -9.15
N SER A 236 -8.32 1.42 -9.51
CA SER A 236 -7.58 1.20 -10.76
C SER A 236 -6.94 -0.18 -10.78
N GLU A 237 -6.33 -0.61 -9.67
CA GLU A 237 -5.74 -1.94 -9.56
C GLU A 237 -6.78 -3.06 -9.75
N SER A 238 -7.94 -2.93 -9.10
CA SER A 238 -9.05 -3.88 -9.24
C SER A 238 -9.59 -3.93 -10.68
N GLN A 239 -9.71 -2.78 -11.34
CA GLN A 239 -10.15 -2.68 -12.72
C GLN A 239 -9.14 -3.35 -13.67
N PHE A 240 -7.83 -3.09 -13.52
CA PHE A 240 -6.80 -3.74 -14.31
C PHE A 240 -6.71 -5.25 -14.04
N ARG A 241 -7.00 -5.68 -12.83
CA ARG A 241 -7.13 -7.09 -12.52
C ARG A 241 -8.28 -7.71 -13.28
N THR A 242 -9.46 -7.07 -13.29
CA THR A 242 -10.62 -7.52 -14.06
C THR A 242 -10.30 -7.63 -15.56
N LEU A 243 -9.56 -6.67 -16.14
CA LEU A 243 -9.11 -6.71 -17.52
C LEU A 243 -8.17 -7.88 -17.80
N LYS A 244 -7.09 -8.01 -17.01
CA LYS A 244 -5.98 -8.93 -17.29
C LYS A 244 -6.27 -10.39 -16.95
N TYR A 245 -7.27 -10.66 -16.10
CA TYR A 245 -7.66 -12.01 -15.70
C TYR A 245 -8.86 -12.55 -16.49
N ARG A 246 -9.31 -11.83 -17.52
CA ARG A 246 -10.32 -12.38 -18.44
C ARG A 246 -9.74 -13.56 -19.22
N PRO A 247 -10.54 -14.60 -19.47
CA PRO A 247 -10.09 -15.78 -20.25
C PRO A 247 -9.66 -15.43 -21.68
N ASP A 248 -10.25 -14.38 -22.28
CA ASP A 248 -9.97 -13.90 -23.63
C ASP A 248 -8.85 -12.83 -23.68
N PHE A 249 -8.21 -12.49 -22.53
CA PHE A 249 -7.11 -11.53 -22.52
C PHE A 249 -5.87 -12.15 -23.21
N PRO A 250 -5.38 -11.55 -24.31
CA PRO A 250 -4.26 -12.13 -25.06
C PRO A 250 -2.94 -12.00 -24.31
N ASP A 251 -2.06 -12.98 -24.42
CA ASP A 251 -0.70 -12.87 -23.86
C ASP A 251 0.07 -11.71 -24.49
N ARG A 252 -0.16 -11.46 -25.80
CA ARG A 252 0.46 -10.36 -26.56
C ARG A 252 -0.51 -9.79 -27.58
N PHE A 253 -0.38 -8.49 -27.83
CA PHE A 253 -1.10 -7.76 -28.88
C PHE A 253 -0.20 -7.62 -30.10
N GLY A 254 -0.72 -7.88 -31.31
CA GLY A 254 0.00 -7.83 -32.55
C GLY A 254 0.38 -6.39 -32.97
N CYS A 255 -0.51 -5.43 -32.72
CA CYS A 255 -0.32 -4.01 -33.04
C CYS A 255 -1.17 -3.10 -32.16
N LEU A 256 -0.97 -1.80 -32.26
CA LEU A 256 -1.76 -0.82 -31.49
C LEU A 256 -3.26 -0.86 -31.80
N PRO A 257 -3.70 -0.95 -33.07
CA PRO A 257 -5.13 -1.13 -33.40
C PRO A 257 -5.75 -2.38 -32.77
N ASP A 258 -5.03 -3.50 -32.71
CA ASP A 258 -5.45 -4.74 -32.08
C ASP A 258 -5.70 -4.53 -30.57
N ALA A 259 -4.76 -3.91 -29.88
CA ALA A 259 -4.89 -3.56 -28.48
C ALA A 259 -6.08 -2.60 -28.22
N ARG A 260 -6.32 -1.64 -29.12
CA ARG A 260 -7.48 -0.73 -29.05
C ARG A 260 -8.80 -1.45 -29.24
N ALA A 261 -8.90 -2.32 -30.23
CA ALA A 261 -10.11 -3.10 -30.50
C ALA A 261 -10.48 -3.99 -29.31
N PHE A 262 -9.50 -4.68 -28.73
CA PHE A 262 -9.71 -5.47 -27.51
C PHE A 262 -10.20 -4.60 -26.35
N CYS A 263 -9.54 -3.49 -26.06
CA CYS A 263 -9.95 -2.58 -24.99
C CYS A 263 -11.35 -1.99 -25.22
N GLN A 264 -11.72 -1.69 -26.46
CA GLN A 264 -13.06 -1.20 -26.81
C GLN A 264 -14.12 -2.25 -26.49
N GLN A 265 -13.91 -3.51 -26.87
CA GLN A 265 -14.84 -4.61 -26.54
C GLN A 265 -14.88 -4.87 -25.03
N PHE A 266 -13.72 -4.83 -24.39
CA PHE A 266 -13.65 -5.01 -22.94
C PHE A 266 -14.44 -3.91 -22.19
N PHE A 267 -14.25 -2.64 -22.52
CA PHE A 267 -14.93 -1.55 -21.81
C PHE A 267 -16.43 -1.52 -22.10
N ALA A 268 -16.88 -1.90 -23.31
CA ALA A 268 -18.31 -2.08 -23.59
C ALA A 268 -18.90 -3.15 -22.66
N TRP A 269 -18.31 -4.33 -22.64
CA TRP A 269 -18.72 -5.40 -21.71
C TRP A 269 -18.63 -4.98 -20.24
N TYR A 270 -17.56 -4.30 -19.84
CA TYR A 270 -17.34 -3.86 -18.45
C TYR A 270 -18.42 -2.87 -18.01
N HIS A 271 -18.82 -1.95 -18.87
CA HIS A 271 -19.84 -0.96 -18.57
C HIS A 271 -21.26 -1.56 -18.50
N ASP A 272 -21.61 -2.43 -19.44
CA ASP A 272 -23.01 -2.80 -19.67
C ASP A 272 -23.37 -4.19 -19.15
N GLU A 273 -22.40 -5.10 -19.00
CA GLU A 273 -22.65 -6.49 -18.62
C GLU A 273 -22.00 -6.89 -17.29
N HIS A 274 -20.80 -6.38 -16.99
CA HIS A 274 -20.07 -6.77 -15.78
C HIS A 274 -20.78 -6.33 -14.51
N ARG A 275 -21.14 -7.30 -13.65
CA ARG A 275 -21.85 -7.06 -12.38
C ARG A 275 -20.86 -6.87 -11.25
N HIS A 276 -20.88 -5.69 -10.61
CA HIS A 276 -20.00 -5.37 -9.50
C HIS A 276 -20.65 -5.71 -8.15
N SER A 277 -19.98 -6.53 -7.33
CA SER A 277 -20.43 -6.83 -5.96
C SER A 277 -20.54 -5.59 -5.08
N GLY A 278 -19.59 -4.65 -5.20
CA GLY A 278 -19.61 -3.37 -4.50
C GLY A 278 -20.66 -2.37 -4.99
N LEU A 279 -21.41 -2.69 -6.04
CA LEU A 279 -22.52 -1.90 -6.57
C LEU A 279 -23.87 -2.63 -6.47
N GLY A 280 -24.03 -3.54 -5.53
CA GLY A 280 -25.26 -4.33 -5.41
C GLY A 280 -25.53 -5.21 -6.64
N LEU A 281 -24.49 -5.71 -7.30
CA LEU A 281 -24.59 -6.48 -8.55
C LEU A 281 -25.25 -5.70 -9.70
N LEU A 282 -25.12 -4.39 -9.70
CA LEU A 282 -25.43 -3.54 -10.84
C LEU A 282 -24.20 -3.39 -11.75
N THR A 283 -24.43 -2.98 -13.00
CA THR A 283 -23.33 -2.62 -13.90
C THR A 283 -22.87 -1.18 -13.66
N PRO A 284 -21.62 -0.82 -14.00
CA PRO A 284 -21.14 0.55 -13.92
C PRO A 284 -22.03 1.57 -14.63
N ALA A 285 -22.53 1.25 -15.84
CA ALA A 285 -23.39 2.12 -16.61
C ALA A 285 -24.75 2.36 -15.91
N MET A 286 -25.35 1.31 -15.32
CA MET A 286 -26.61 1.46 -14.58
C MET A 286 -26.50 2.46 -13.44
N VAL A 287 -25.36 2.50 -12.76
CA VAL A 287 -25.14 3.41 -11.64
C VAL A 287 -24.75 4.80 -12.15
N HIS A 288 -23.86 4.89 -13.13
CA HIS A 288 -23.32 6.16 -13.64
C HIS A 288 -24.39 7.03 -14.28
N PHE A 289 -25.31 6.41 -15.02
CA PHE A 289 -26.40 7.11 -15.70
C PHE A 289 -27.71 7.16 -14.90
N GLY A 290 -27.68 6.79 -13.61
CA GLY A 290 -28.84 6.94 -12.72
C GLY A 290 -29.98 5.92 -12.92
N HIS A 291 -29.72 4.81 -13.63
CA HIS A 291 -30.73 3.76 -13.86
C HIS A 291 -30.92 2.80 -12.67
N ALA A 292 -30.00 2.85 -11.71
CA ALA A 292 -29.94 1.94 -10.57
C ALA A 292 -31.25 1.84 -9.77
N PRO A 293 -31.96 2.94 -9.41
CA PRO A 293 -33.21 2.84 -8.65
C PRO A 293 -34.27 2.02 -9.37
N ASN A 294 -34.46 2.24 -10.68
CA ASN A 294 -35.43 1.52 -11.49
C ASN A 294 -35.12 0.02 -11.58
N VAL A 295 -33.83 -0.32 -11.79
CA VAL A 295 -33.39 -1.72 -11.86
C VAL A 295 -33.57 -2.43 -10.51
N LEU A 296 -33.26 -1.77 -9.40
CA LEU A 296 -33.45 -2.33 -8.06
C LEU A 296 -34.96 -2.52 -7.74
N ALA A 297 -35.82 -1.56 -8.12
CA ALA A 297 -37.25 -1.69 -7.96
C ALA A 297 -37.81 -2.90 -8.74
N GLN A 298 -37.39 -3.07 -10.00
CA GLN A 298 -37.81 -4.23 -10.80
C GLN A 298 -37.33 -5.55 -10.19
N ARG A 299 -36.09 -5.63 -9.70
CA ARG A 299 -35.58 -6.81 -8.99
C ARG A 299 -36.40 -7.10 -7.73
N GLN A 300 -36.81 -6.07 -6.97
CA GLN A 300 -37.59 -6.24 -5.77
C GLN A 300 -38.98 -6.84 -6.09
N ILE A 301 -39.65 -6.37 -7.15
CA ILE A 301 -40.93 -6.93 -7.61
C ILE A 301 -40.79 -8.45 -7.88
N VAL A 302 -39.71 -8.86 -8.54
CA VAL A 302 -39.45 -10.29 -8.80
C VAL A 302 -39.22 -11.08 -7.52
N LEU A 303 -38.48 -10.52 -6.56
CA LEU A 303 -38.26 -11.13 -5.26
C LEU A 303 -39.53 -11.25 -4.43
N ASP A 304 -40.37 -10.23 -4.43
CA ASP A 304 -41.65 -10.22 -3.72
C ASP A 304 -42.60 -11.28 -4.30
N ALA A 305 -42.67 -11.39 -5.63
CA ALA A 305 -43.46 -12.43 -6.31
C ALA A 305 -42.96 -13.85 -5.96
N ALA A 306 -41.63 -14.05 -5.93
CA ALA A 306 -41.02 -15.32 -5.53
C ALA A 306 -41.32 -15.67 -4.05
N TYR A 307 -41.31 -14.67 -3.18
CA TYR A 307 -41.65 -14.83 -1.77
C TYR A 307 -43.13 -15.20 -1.58
N LEU A 308 -44.04 -14.55 -2.31
CA LEU A 308 -45.48 -14.86 -2.25
C LEU A 308 -45.78 -16.28 -2.76
N ALA A 309 -45.07 -16.74 -3.80
CA ALA A 309 -45.26 -18.08 -4.36
C ALA A 309 -44.68 -19.19 -3.46
N HIS A 310 -43.60 -18.90 -2.76
CA HIS A 310 -42.82 -19.92 -1.99
C HIS A 310 -42.23 -19.32 -0.71
N PRO A 311 -43.04 -18.85 0.27
CA PRO A 311 -42.54 -18.25 1.50
C PRO A 311 -41.66 -19.18 2.33
N GLU A 312 -41.91 -20.51 2.24
CA GLU A 312 -41.11 -21.56 2.92
C GLU A 312 -39.64 -21.62 2.50
N ARG A 313 -39.27 -21.04 1.36
CA ARG A 313 -37.90 -20.99 0.86
C ARG A 313 -37.07 -19.86 1.50
N PHE A 314 -37.75 -18.92 2.16
CA PHE A 314 -37.12 -17.73 2.76
C PHE A 314 -37.16 -17.79 4.28
N VAL A 315 -36.28 -18.58 4.87
CA VAL A 315 -36.33 -18.98 6.29
C VAL A 315 -36.19 -17.84 7.28
N ARG A 316 -35.51 -16.74 6.93
CA ARG A 316 -35.20 -15.69 7.90
C ARG A 316 -36.07 -14.44 7.79
N ARG A 317 -36.32 -13.97 6.57
CA ARG A 317 -37.07 -12.75 6.28
C ARG A 317 -37.42 -12.70 4.78
N PRO A 318 -38.39 -11.86 4.37
CA PRO A 318 -38.60 -11.57 2.95
C PRO A 318 -37.32 -11.12 2.26
N PRO A 319 -37.05 -11.55 1.03
CA PRO A 319 -35.85 -11.19 0.30
C PRO A 319 -35.83 -9.70 -0.06
N THR A 320 -34.65 -9.09 -0.01
CA THR A 320 -34.46 -7.70 -0.43
C THR A 320 -33.30 -7.60 -1.41
N THR A 321 -33.36 -6.63 -2.31
CA THR A 321 -32.26 -6.34 -3.22
C THR A 321 -31.03 -5.87 -2.44
N LEU A 322 -29.82 -6.09 -3.01
CA LEU A 322 -28.60 -5.55 -2.45
C LEU A 322 -28.60 -4.02 -2.63
N PRO A 323 -28.37 -3.23 -1.58
CA PRO A 323 -28.35 -1.78 -1.67
C PRO A 323 -27.13 -1.27 -2.42
N LEU A 324 -27.26 -0.09 -3.03
CA LEU A 324 -26.10 0.68 -3.47
C LEU A 324 -25.35 1.27 -2.26
N PRO A 325 -24.04 1.42 -2.33
CA PRO A 325 -23.30 2.18 -1.32
C PRO A 325 -23.71 3.65 -1.40
N LEU A 326 -23.97 4.27 -0.25
CA LEU A 326 -24.24 5.71 -0.14
C LEU A 326 -22.94 6.52 -0.24
N GLU A 327 -21.82 5.93 0.12
CA GLU A 327 -20.51 6.54 0.15
C GLU A 327 -19.44 5.54 -0.28
N VAL A 328 -18.44 6.01 -0.98
CA VAL A 328 -17.29 5.23 -1.41
C VAL A 328 -16.01 5.98 -1.06
N TRP A 329 -15.07 5.27 -0.45
CA TRP A 329 -13.84 5.86 0.05
C TRP A 329 -12.61 5.27 -0.62
N ILE A 330 -11.63 6.13 -0.88
CA ILE A 330 -10.24 5.72 -0.92
C ILE A 330 -9.70 5.99 0.50
N ASN A 331 -9.26 4.94 1.18
CA ASN A 331 -8.72 5.02 2.53
C ASN A 331 -9.70 5.60 3.58
N LYS A 332 -10.83 4.93 3.77
CA LYS A 332 -11.80 5.34 4.81
C LYS A 332 -11.12 5.56 6.18
N PRO A 333 -11.35 6.71 6.86
CA PRO A 333 -10.80 6.98 8.18
C PRO A 333 -11.31 5.97 9.21
N VAL A 334 -10.39 5.45 10.01
CA VAL A 334 -10.76 4.61 11.16
C VAL A 334 -11.19 5.54 12.29
N ARG A 335 -12.50 5.66 12.51
CA ARG A 335 -13.00 6.36 13.69
C ARG A 335 -12.59 5.55 14.93
N PRO A 336 -11.93 6.17 15.94
CA PRO A 336 -11.74 5.50 17.23
C PRO A 336 -13.13 5.07 17.73
N LYS A 337 -13.25 3.84 18.19
CA LYS A 337 -14.46 3.39 18.91
C LYS A 337 -14.59 4.32 20.11
N THR A 338 -15.60 5.18 20.12
CA THR A 338 -16.04 5.86 21.34
C THR A 338 -16.39 4.76 22.32
N GLU A 339 -15.66 4.71 23.45
CA GLU A 339 -16.05 3.88 24.57
C GLU A 339 -17.50 4.24 24.94
N PRO A 340 -18.37 3.25 25.21
CA PRO A 340 -19.72 3.55 25.66
C PRO A 340 -19.58 4.35 26.96
N GLU A 341 -20.18 5.55 26.98
CA GLU A 341 -20.32 6.32 28.19
C GLU A 341 -21.00 5.44 29.25
N SER A 342 -20.24 5.09 30.29
CA SER A 342 -20.76 4.40 31.47
C SER A 342 -21.73 5.35 32.17
N HIS A 343 -23.01 5.06 32.05
CA HIS A 343 -24.05 5.59 32.93
C HIS A 343 -24.12 4.80 34.23
#